data_88595fffa281fec49313b0b342af31e4
#
_entry.id   88595fffa281fec49313b0b342af31e4
#
_cell.length_a   1.000
_cell.length_b   1.000
_cell.length_c   1.000
_cell.angle_alpha   90.00
_cell.angle_beta   90.00
_cell.angle_gamma   90.00
#
_symmetry.space_group_name_H-M   'P 1'
#
loop_
_entity.id
_entity.type
_entity.pdbx_description
1 polymer ?
#
loop_
_entity_poly.entity_id
_entity_poly.type
_entity_poly.pdbx_seq_one_letter_code
_entity_poly.pdbx_strand_id
1 'polypeptide(L)'
;MLLPHLNDFRDRIAARDADWRAGAVVYQVFVDRFAPAENFHAKTSLYPAPKRMRHWHETPAKGHFVESAGVWSHEIDFWGGDLQSVRAKLGHLEAIRADVLYLNPIHLAYTNHKYDSADYLEISPEYGTRADLRMLVGDAHARGLKVVLDGVFNHVGKRHRFFEEAMRDPHSPYRSWFFIGSEYPNGYRGWADVPNLPDLHVERDEVRDHLWRGPESAVRSYLRDGIDGWRLDVASDLGPHFLRELTEAAHEEKQGALVVGEIWNAPAGWDRALDGILNMNLRMTLLDYCSGRVDGHTTSHRLKDMVDDAGIEFILRCWSTLENHDTPRLARLVPDLAARRIAHTLQAALPGAPNLYYGQEVGTDGDADPENRAPMRWDLVRDDHEEWSYMRRLYSTRRSLRALSKGDVLFLSSRRLLAFLRTTDRTLETVLVLANMEDVAVTETLSVRDGRIMAGTDFRDALDYDRPDAMQVNVQMGFTTVTVPPKSVRILKVVPPRPGQHSPYKRMA
;
A
#
# COMPACT_ATOMS: atom_id res chain seq x y z
N MET A 1 14.81 -24.44 29.50
CA MET A 1 13.99 -23.18 29.58
C MET A 1 13.77 -22.51 28.20
N LEU A 2 13.94 -23.22 27.08
CA LEU A 2 13.72 -22.70 25.71
C LEU A 2 12.34 -23.07 25.11
N LEU A 3 11.64 -24.04 25.72
CA LEU A 3 10.39 -24.59 25.15
C LEU A 3 9.14 -23.69 25.24
N PRO A 4 8.91 -22.91 26.33
CA PRO A 4 7.74 -22.02 26.38
C PRO A 4 7.79 -20.95 25.30
N HIS A 5 8.94 -20.33 25.07
CA HIS A 5 9.09 -19.26 24.05
C HIS A 5 8.94 -19.76 22.61
N LEU A 6 9.23 -21.05 22.33
CA LEU A 6 9.01 -21.62 21.01
C LEU A 6 7.52 -21.87 20.72
N ASN A 7 6.73 -22.24 21.72
CA ASN A 7 5.28 -22.38 21.56
C ASN A 7 4.62 -21.02 21.30
N ASP A 8 4.97 -19.99 22.09
CA ASP A 8 4.48 -18.63 21.87
C ASP A 8 4.82 -18.10 20.48
N PHE A 9 6.02 -18.42 19.96
CA PHE A 9 6.41 -18.03 18.60
C PHE A 9 5.62 -18.76 17.53
N ARG A 10 5.39 -20.07 17.72
CA ARG A 10 4.56 -20.88 16.81
C ARG A 10 3.12 -20.37 16.78
N ASP A 11 2.55 -20.06 17.94
CA ASP A 11 1.18 -19.54 18.06
C ASP A 11 1.03 -18.18 17.40
N ARG A 12 2.02 -17.27 17.56
CA ARG A 12 2.03 -15.97 16.87
C ARG A 12 2.09 -16.14 15.34
N ILE A 13 2.95 -17.02 14.85
CA ILE A 13 3.04 -17.28 13.41
C ILE A 13 1.74 -17.89 12.88
N ALA A 14 1.11 -18.82 13.62
CA ALA A 14 -0.18 -19.39 13.25
C ALA A 14 -1.30 -18.32 13.21
N ALA A 15 -1.31 -17.39 14.16
CA ALA A 15 -2.24 -16.26 14.15
C ALA A 15 -2.05 -15.35 12.94
N ARG A 16 -0.79 -15.08 12.56
CA ARG A 16 -0.48 -14.30 11.32
C ARG A 16 -0.90 -15.02 10.05
N ASP A 17 -0.78 -16.36 9.99
CA ASP A 17 -1.24 -17.15 8.84
C ASP A 17 -2.76 -17.06 8.68
N ALA A 18 -3.49 -17.02 9.79
CA ALA A 18 -4.94 -16.87 9.79
C ALA A 18 -5.41 -15.44 9.49
N ASP A 19 -4.56 -14.43 9.68
CA ASP A 19 -4.87 -13.02 9.38
C ASP A 19 -4.44 -12.66 7.95
N TRP A 20 -5.42 -12.50 7.05
CA TRP A 20 -5.18 -12.09 5.67
C TRP A 20 -4.50 -10.74 5.54
N ARG A 21 -4.69 -9.84 6.54
CA ARG A 21 -4.16 -8.47 6.56
C ARG A 21 -2.64 -8.43 6.73
N ALA A 22 -2.08 -9.40 7.47
CA ALA A 22 -0.66 -9.44 7.76
C ALA A 22 0.16 -9.78 6.51
N GLY A 23 1.00 -8.87 6.07
CA GLY A 23 1.94 -9.07 4.95
C GLY A 23 1.30 -9.25 3.58
N ALA A 24 0.03 -8.86 3.42
CA ALA A 24 -0.70 -8.90 2.16
C ALA A 24 -0.05 -7.99 1.10
N VAL A 25 -0.05 -8.40 -0.14
CA VAL A 25 0.37 -7.55 -1.27
C VAL A 25 -0.82 -6.74 -1.75
N VAL A 26 -0.75 -5.43 -1.61
CA VAL A 26 -1.80 -4.48 -2.00
C VAL A 26 -1.47 -3.92 -3.38
N TYR A 27 -2.48 -3.83 -4.23
CA TYR A 27 -2.38 -3.18 -5.53
C TYR A 27 -3.35 -2.00 -5.60
N GLN A 28 -2.79 -0.78 -5.60
CA GLN A 28 -3.54 0.46 -5.59
C GLN A 28 -3.90 0.91 -7.00
N VAL A 29 -5.18 1.21 -7.21
CA VAL A 29 -5.75 1.59 -8.51
C VAL A 29 -6.41 2.97 -8.44
N PHE A 30 -5.97 3.88 -9.30
CA PHE A 30 -6.70 5.09 -9.64
C PHE A 30 -7.65 4.77 -10.80
N VAL A 31 -8.95 4.64 -10.50
CA VAL A 31 -9.94 4.01 -11.40
C VAL A 31 -9.98 4.65 -12.78
N ASP A 32 -10.00 5.98 -12.87
CA ASP A 32 -10.02 6.72 -14.14
C ASP A 32 -8.82 6.43 -15.06
N ARG A 33 -7.69 5.99 -14.49
CA ARG A 33 -6.40 5.88 -15.16
C ARG A 33 -5.84 4.45 -15.26
N PHE A 34 -6.54 3.47 -14.71
CA PHE A 34 -6.05 2.09 -14.67
C PHE A 34 -6.31 1.33 -15.98
N ALA A 35 -7.55 1.32 -16.47
CA ALA A 35 -7.88 0.65 -17.72
C ALA A 35 -8.98 1.41 -18.47
N PRO A 36 -8.87 1.57 -19.81
CA PRO A 36 -9.89 2.27 -20.58
C PRO A 36 -11.20 1.48 -20.59
N ALA A 37 -12.31 2.17 -20.43
CA ALA A 37 -13.63 1.57 -20.59
C ALA A 37 -13.89 1.24 -22.08
N GLU A 38 -14.52 0.09 -22.34
CA GLU A 38 -14.88 -0.33 -23.69
C GLU A 38 -15.83 0.68 -24.36
N ASN A 39 -16.73 1.29 -23.59
CA ASN A 39 -17.75 2.23 -24.04
C ASN A 39 -17.37 3.70 -23.79
N PHE A 40 -16.09 4.06 -23.81
CA PHE A 40 -15.63 5.41 -23.46
C PHE A 40 -16.41 6.51 -24.19
N HIS A 41 -16.56 6.39 -25.53
CA HIS A 41 -17.29 7.40 -26.32
C HIS A 41 -18.80 7.47 -26.01
N ALA A 42 -19.41 6.37 -25.57
CA ALA A 42 -20.82 6.38 -25.16
C ALA A 42 -21.06 7.13 -23.83
N LYS A 43 -20.00 7.37 -23.06
CA LYS A 43 -20.04 8.07 -21.76
C LYS A 43 -19.92 9.62 -21.89
N THR A 44 -19.84 10.19 -23.09
CA THR A 44 -19.62 11.64 -23.29
C THR A 44 -20.60 12.51 -22.51
N SER A 45 -21.86 12.09 -22.36
CA SER A 45 -22.86 12.82 -21.58
C SER A 45 -22.55 12.93 -20.08
N LEU A 46 -21.68 12.07 -19.54
CA LEU A 46 -21.24 12.10 -18.14
C LEU A 46 -20.15 13.15 -17.90
N TYR A 47 -19.59 13.71 -18.95
CA TYR A 47 -18.52 14.71 -18.91
C TYR A 47 -18.95 16.05 -19.54
N PRO A 48 -20.00 16.70 -19.01
CA PRO A 48 -20.44 18.00 -19.53
C PRO A 48 -19.34 19.05 -19.32
N ALA A 49 -19.25 20.02 -20.26
CA ALA A 49 -18.30 21.12 -20.11
C ALA A 49 -18.43 21.79 -18.71
N PRO A 50 -17.32 22.17 -18.07
CA PRO A 50 -15.93 22.22 -18.55
C PRO A 50 -15.13 20.92 -18.41
N LYS A 51 -15.74 19.80 -17.98
CA LYS A 51 -15.07 18.50 -17.97
C LYS A 51 -14.59 18.12 -19.37
N ARG A 52 -13.43 17.44 -19.48
CA ARG A 52 -12.84 17.05 -20.76
C ARG A 52 -12.48 15.57 -20.75
N MET A 53 -12.84 14.89 -21.83
CA MET A 53 -12.40 13.53 -22.11
C MET A 53 -11.03 13.57 -22.79
N ARG A 54 -10.08 12.72 -22.36
CA ARG A 54 -8.73 12.62 -22.88
C ARG A 54 -8.50 11.27 -23.55
N HIS A 55 -7.59 11.24 -24.52
CA HIS A 55 -7.17 9.97 -25.11
C HIS A 55 -6.21 9.23 -24.14
N TRP A 56 -6.30 7.89 -24.15
CA TRP A 56 -5.53 7.06 -23.21
C TRP A 56 -4.01 7.28 -23.23
N HIS A 57 -3.48 7.69 -24.36
CA HIS A 57 -2.05 7.96 -24.54
C HIS A 57 -1.59 9.37 -24.17
N GLU A 58 -2.51 10.23 -23.81
CA GLU A 58 -2.18 11.59 -23.37
C GLU A 58 -1.66 11.54 -21.92
N THR A 59 -0.54 12.21 -21.67
CA THR A 59 0.00 12.39 -20.33
C THR A 59 -0.69 13.55 -19.64
N PRO A 60 -1.12 13.41 -18.37
CA PRO A 60 -1.63 14.54 -17.61
C PRO A 60 -0.57 15.64 -17.47
N ALA A 61 -1.02 16.88 -17.56
CA ALA A 61 -0.17 18.06 -17.40
C ALA A 61 -0.85 19.09 -16.50
N LYS A 62 -0.04 19.86 -15.77
CA LYS A 62 -0.53 20.91 -14.89
C LYS A 62 -1.37 21.92 -15.69
N GLY A 63 -2.58 22.16 -15.22
CA GLY A 63 -3.54 23.02 -15.87
C GLY A 63 -3.62 24.43 -15.29
N HIS A 64 -4.68 25.15 -15.64
CA HIS A 64 -5.06 26.46 -15.10
C HIS A 64 -6.31 26.32 -14.21
N PHE A 65 -6.52 27.29 -13.35
CA PHE A 65 -7.73 27.34 -12.52
C PHE A 65 -8.95 27.70 -13.37
N VAL A 66 -10.04 26.94 -13.21
CA VAL A 66 -11.31 27.10 -13.94
C VAL A 66 -12.31 27.74 -12.98
N GLU A 67 -12.45 29.07 -13.03
CA GLU A 67 -13.28 29.88 -12.12
C GLU A 67 -14.72 29.36 -12.03
N SER A 68 -15.35 29.02 -13.19
CA SER A 68 -16.73 28.54 -13.25
C SER A 68 -16.93 27.17 -12.55
N ALA A 69 -15.86 26.41 -12.39
CA ALA A 69 -15.88 25.08 -11.74
C ALA A 69 -15.32 25.13 -10.31
N GLY A 70 -14.47 26.11 -10.01
CA GLY A 70 -13.79 26.27 -8.73
C GLY A 70 -12.70 25.22 -8.48
N VAL A 71 -12.12 24.66 -9.55
CA VAL A 71 -11.09 23.61 -9.53
C VAL A 71 -10.07 23.82 -10.64
N TRP A 72 -8.95 23.12 -10.58
CA TRP A 72 -7.95 23.15 -11.66
C TRP A 72 -8.40 22.33 -12.85
N SER A 73 -8.03 22.72 -14.06
CA SER A 73 -8.47 22.05 -15.29
C SER A 73 -7.96 20.60 -15.40
N HIS A 74 -6.83 20.25 -14.80
CA HIS A 74 -6.34 18.88 -14.76
C HIS A 74 -7.13 17.98 -13.80
N GLU A 75 -7.87 18.53 -12.83
CA GLU A 75 -8.77 17.79 -11.94
C GLU A 75 -10.09 17.39 -12.62
N ILE A 76 -10.38 18.01 -13.79
CA ILE A 76 -11.58 17.71 -14.60
C ILE A 76 -11.25 17.19 -16.00
N ASP A 77 -10.03 16.66 -16.17
CA ASP A 77 -9.60 15.86 -17.31
C ASP A 77 -9.78 14.38 -17.00
N PHE A 78 -10.52 13.63 -17.80
CA PHE A 78 -10.87 12.23 -17.57
C PHE A 78 -10.37 11.34 -18.69
N TRP A 79 -9.81 10.17 -18.32
CA TRP A 79 -9.38 9.13 -19.26
C TRP A 79 -10.39 7.99 -19.39
N GLY A 80 -11.41 8.00 -18.53
CA GLY A 80 -12.61 7.19 -18.68
C GLY A 80 -12.49 5.75 -18.24
N GLY A 81 -11.54 5.42 -17.36
CA GLY A 81 -11.56 4.16 -16.64
C GLY A 81 -12.78 4.06 -15.72
N ASP A 82 -13.23 2.83 -15.45
CA ASP A 82 -14.39 2.54 -14.61
C ASP A 82 -14.26 1.20 -13.88
N LEU A 83 -15.26 0.86 -13.04
CA LEU A 83 -15.27 -0.40 -12.27
C LEU A 83 -15.31 -1.64 -13.16
N GLN A 84 -15.97 -1.57 -14.32
CA GLN A 84 -16.02 -2.69 -15.27
C GLN A 84 -14.66 -2.92 -15.92
N SER A 85 -13.97 -1.86 -16.31
CA SER A 85 -12.62 -1.96 -16.89
C SER A 85 -11.59 -2.43 -15.85
N VAL A 86 -11.71 -2.01 -14.59
CA VAL A 86 -10.91 -2.58 -13.48
C VAL A 86 -11.18 -4.08 -13.33
N ARG A 87 -12.46 -4.48 -13.31
CA ARG A 87 -12.89 -5.88 -13.23
C ARG A 87 -12.29 -6.74 -14.34
N ALA A 88 -12.26 -6.24 -15.57
CA ALA A 88 -11.67 -6.91 -16.72
C ALA A 88 -10.15 -7.13 -16.58
N LYS A 89 -9.47 -6.41 -15.70
CA LYS A 89 -8.03 -6.48 -15.46
C LYS A 89 -7.62 -7.20 -14.17
N LEU A 90 -8.53 -7.86 -13.47
CA LEU A 90 -8.21 -8.63 -12.25
C LEU A 90 -7.13 -9.70 -12.46
N GLY A 91 -7.03 -10.29 -13.66
CA GLY A 91 -5.96 -11.22 -14.01
C GLY A 91 -4.55 -10.63 -13.96
N HIS A 92 -4.40 -9.31 -14.12
CA HIS A 92 -3.13 -8.62 -13.94
C HIS A 92 -2.69 -8.63 -12.46
N LEU A 93 -3.63 -8.44 -11.54
CA LEU A 93 -3.37 -8.50 -10.10
C LEU A 93 -2.94 -9.91 -9.68
N GLU A 94 -3.54 -10.95 -10.25
CA GLU A 94 -3.10 -12.33 -10.04
C GLU A 94 -1.68 -12.56 -10.56
N ALA A 95 -1.35 -12.00 -11.73
CA ALA A 95 -0.01 -12.13 -12.33
C ALA A 95 1.09 -11.51 -11.47
N ILE A 96 0.80 -10.39 -10.78
CA ILE A 96 1.73 -9.74 -9.82
C ILE A 96 1.61 -10.30 -8.40
N ARG A 97 0.76 -11.33 -8.17
CA ARG A 97 0.55 -11.95 -6.86
C ARG A 97 -0.01 -11.00 -5.81
N ALA A 98 -0.84 -10.04 -6.20
CA ALA A 98 -1.59 -9.21 -5.27
C ALA A 98 -2.59 -10.05 -4.46
N ASP A 99 -2.82 -9.63 -3.22
CA ASP A 99 -3.83 -10.18 -2.31
C ASP A 99 -5.01 -9.21 -2.13
N VAL A 100 -4.77 -7.91 -2.36
CA VAL A 100 -5.73 -6.83 -2.13
C VAL A 100 -5.78 -5.90 -3.34
N LEU A 101 -7.00 -5.63 -3.83
CA LEU A 101 -7.30 -4.50 -4.71
C LEU A 101 -7.68 -3.31 -3.83
N TYR A 102 -6.89 -2.24 -3.83
CA TYR A 102 -7.24 -0.97 -3.22
C TYR A 102 -7.64 0.04 -4.30
N LEU A 103 -8.87 0.55 -4.22
CA LEU A 103 -9.40 1.57 -5.11
C LEU A 103 -9.30 2.95 -4.45
N ASN A 104 -8.63 3.90 -5.11
CA ASN A 104 -8.77 5.32 -4.79
C ASN A 104 -10.25 5.72 -4.84
N PRO A 105 -10.68 6.90 -4.30
CA PRO A 105 -12.08 7.19 -4.08
C PRO A 105 -12.96 6.96 -5.30
N ILE A 106 -14.13 6.35 -5.09
CA ILE A 106 -15.12 6.03 -6.14
C ILE A 106 -16.47 6.72 -5.92
N HIS A 107 -16.63 7.40 -4.79
CA HIS A 107 -17.88 8.07 -4.42
C HIS A 107 -18.24 9.18 -5.41
N LEU A 108 -19.51 9.55 -5.43
CA LEU A 108 -20.00 10.66 -6.25
C LEU A 108 -19.19 11.92 -5.95
N ALA A 109 -18.53 12.47 -6.97
CA ALA A 109 -17.69 13.66 -6.85
C ALA A 109 -17.57 14.37 -8.21
N TYR A 110 -17.12 15.61 -8.19
CA TYR A 110 -17.00 16.40 -9.41
C TYR A 110 -15.69 16.17 -10.15
N THR A 111 -14.58 16.03 -9.40
CA THR A 111 -13.24 15.86 -9.97
C THR A 111 -12.94 14.43 -10.39
N ASN A 112 -11.83 14.22 -11.11
CA ASN A 112 -11.36 12.90 -11.50
C ASN A 112 -10.77 12.10 -10.34
N HIS A 113 -10.22 12.79 -9.33
CA HIS A 113 -9.60 12.14 -8.15
C HIS A 113 -10.62 11.71 -7.09
N LYS A 114 -11.83 12.30 -7.08
CA LYS A 114 -12.94 11.97 -6.20
C LYS A 114 -12.73 12.26 -4.70
N TYR A 115 -11.68 12.99 -4.32
CA TYR A 115 -11.50 13.45 -2.94
C TYR A 115 -12.47 14.57 -2.55
N ASP A 116 -13.16 15.17 -3.50
CA ASP A 116 -14.25 16.14 -3.32
C ASP A 116 -15.63 15.45 -3.33
N SER A 117 -15.86 14.51 -2.40
CA SER A 117 -17.12 13.75 -2.34
C SER A 117 -18.35 14.65 -2.29
N ALA A 118 -19.32 14.41 -3.18
CA ALA A 118 -20.61 15.06 -3.21
C ALA A 118 -21.73 14.21 -2.56
N ASP A 119 -21.50 12.91 -2.46
CA ASP A 119 -22.33 11.96 -1.69
C ASP A 119 -21.52 10.68 -1.43
N TYR A 120 -21.44 10.24 -0.18
CA TYR A 120 -20.71 9.03 0.21
C TYR A 120 -21.46 7.73 -0.08
N LEU A 121 -22.78 7.78 -0.24
CA LEU A 121 -23.60 6.59 -0.46
C LEU A 121 -23.75 6.25 -1.95
N GLU A 122 -23.41 7.18 -2.84
CA GLU A 122 -23.48 7.02 -4.29
C GLU A 122 -22.09 6.83 -4.90
N ILE A 123 -22.01 6.02 -5.94
CA ILE A 123 -20.82 5.91 -6.78
C ILE A 123 -20.90 6.92 -7.91
N SER A 124 -19.78 7.53 -8.27
CA SER A 124 -19.70 8.43 -9.43
C SER A 124 -20.21 7.75 -10.69
N PRO A 125 -21.18 8.34 -11.41
CA PRO A 125 -21.80 7.69 -12.58
C PRO A 125 -20.80 7.31 -13.68
N GLU A 126 -19.72 8.05 -13.81
CA GLU A 126 -18.64 7.74 -14.75
C GLU A 126 -17.90 6.46 -14.40
N TYR A 127 -17.93 6.02 -13.13
CA TYR A 127 -17.33 4.78 -12.67
C TYR A 127 -18.31 3.60 -12.68
N GLY A 128 -19.62 3.86 -12.66
CA GLY A 128 -20.66 2.85 -12.63
C GLY A 128 -21.60 2.97 -11.43
N THR A 129 -22.07 1.85 -10.94
CA THR A 129 -23.08 1.76 -9.89
C THR A 129 -22.62 0.88 -8.72
N ARG A 130 -23.39 0.88 -7.61
CA ARG A 130 -23.17 -0.06 -6.51
C ARG A 130 -23.32 -1.54 -6.95
N ALA A 131 -24.11 -1.80 -7.98
CA ALA A 131 -24.20 -3.15 -8.57
C ALA A 131 -22.90 -3.53 -9.29
N ASP A 132 -22.26 -2.59 -10.02
CA ASP A 132 -20.96 -2.83 -10.66
C ASP A 132 -19.87 -3.08 -9.61
N LEU A 133 -19.89 -2.33 -8.49
CA LEU A 133 -18.98 -2.60 -7.38
C LEU A 133 -19.17 -4.00 -6.80
N ARG A 134 -20.42 -4.42 -6.52
CA ARG A 134 -20.70 -5.77 -6.02
C ARG A 134 -20.23 -6.87 -6.98
N MET A 135 -20.38 -6.65 -8.30
CA MET A 135 -19.86 -7.57 -9.31
C MET A 135 -18.31 -7.62 -9.29
N LEU A 136 -17.65 -6.47 -9.20
CA LEU A 136 -16.20 -6.40 -9.08
C LEU A 136 -15.71 -7.13 -7.82
N VAL A 137 -16.34 -6.88 -6.67
CA VAL A 137 -16.02 -7.54 -5.39
C VAL A 137 -16.22 -9.06 -5.48
N GLY A 138 -17.33 -9.51 -6.05
CA GLY A 138 -17.61 -10.93 -6.24
C GLY A 138 -16.56 -11.63 -7.09
N ASP A 139 -16.15 -11.01 -8.21
CA ASP A 139 -15.12 -11.56 -9.10
C ASP A 139 -13.71 -11.49 -8.48
N ALA A 140 -13.43 -10.46 -7.69
CA ALA A 140 -12.19 -10.35 -6.92
C ALA A 140 -12.11 -11.47 -5.87
N HIS A 141 -13.18 -11.69 -5.09
CA HIS A 141 -13.26 -12.76 -4.09
C HIS A 141 -13.14 -14.15 -4.72
N ALA A 142 -13.76 -14.38 -5.88
CA ALA A 142 -13.64 -15.65 -6.62
C ALA A 142 -12.18 -15.95 -7.02
N ARG A 143 -11.32 -14.94 -7.10
CA ARG A 143 -9.88 -15.04 -7.38
C ARG A 143 -9.01 -14.99 -6.11
N GLY A 144 -9.63 -14.95 -4.93
CA GLY A 144 -8.93 -14.84 -3.64
C GLY A 144 -8.41 -13.44 -3.31
N LEU A 145 -8.80 -12.42 -4.08
CA LEU A 145 -8.46 -11.03 -3.82
C LEU A 145 -9.44 -10.39 -2.83
N LYS A 146 -8.94 -9.56 -1.94
CA LYS A 146 -9.71 -8.67 -1.07
C LYS A 146 -9.91 -7.31 -1.73
N VAL A 147 -10.94 -6.56 -1.34
CA VAL A 147 -11.22 -5.23 -1.90
C VAL A 147 -11.28 -4.20 -0.78
N VAL A 148 -10.48 -3.15 -0.88
CA VAL A 148 -10.43 -2.02 0.06
C VAL A 148 -10.78 -0.74 -0.70
N LEU A 149 -11.64 0.10 -0.12
CA LEU A 149 -12.00 1.41 -0.66
C LEU A 149 -11.29 2.54 0.08
N ASP A 150 -11.24 3.70 -0.56
CA ASP A 150 -10.76 4.94 0.04
C ASP A 150 -11.91 5.71 0.71
N GLY A 151 -11.79 6.01 1.99
CA GLY A 151 -12.76 6.74 2.79
C GLY A 151 -12.28 8.17 3.08
N VAL A 152 -12.89 9.14 2.42
CA VAL A 152 -12.60 10.57 2.58
C VAL A 152 -13.58 11.15 3.60
N PHE A 153 -13.35 10.93 4.90
CA PHE A 153 -14.34 11.25 5.95
C PHE A 153 -14.02 12.51 6.77
N ASN A 154 -12.92 13.19 6.48
CA ASN A 154 -12.57 14.45 7.13
C ASN A 154 -13.28 15.66 6.49
N HIS A 155 -13.50 15.63 5.20
CA HIS A 155 -14.07 16.73 4.42
C HIS A 155 -14.96 16.22 3.29
N VAL A 156 -15.73 17.13 2.69
CA VAL A 156 -16.58 16.88 1.52
C VAL A 156 -16.17 17.78 0.36
N GLY A 157 -16.69 17.52 -0.82
CA GLY A 157 -16.64 18.49 -1.92
C GLY A 157 -17.62 19.65 -1.70
N LYS A 158 -17.28 20.82 -2.21
CA LYS A 158 -18.16 22.01 -2.17
C LYS A 158 -19.54 21.75 -2.79
N ARG A 159 -19.65 20.74 -3.66
CA ARG A 159 -20.91 20.31 -4.30
C ARG A 159 -21.64 19.23 -3.52
N HIS A 160 -21.25 18.93 -2.29
CA HIS A 160 -21.96 17.99 -1.44
C HIS A 160 -23.35 18.56 -1.09
N ARG A 161 -24.40 17.78 -1.33
CA ARG A 161 -25.79 18.23 -1.16
C ARG A 161 -26.08 18.87 0.19
N PHE A 162 -25.55 18.32 1.27
CA PHE A 162 -25.75 18.85 2.62
C PHE A 162 -24.97 20.15 2.85
N PHE A 163 -23.78 20.29 2.22
CA PHE A 163 -23.03 21.54 2.28
C PHE A 163 -23.72 22.65 1.48
N GLU A 164 -24.18 22.36 0.27
CA GLU A 164 -24.94 23.34 -0.53
C GLU A 164 -26.20 23.80 0.18
N GLU A 165 -26.93 22.89 0.85
CA GLU A 165 -28.10 23.23 1.64
C GLU A 165 -27.73 24.09 2.85
N ALA A 166 -26.68 23.69 3.61
CA ALA A 166 -26.18 24.44 4.76
C ALA A 166 -25.75 25.88 4.44
N MET A 167 -25.19 26.08 3.23
CA MET A 167 -24.78 27.42 2.77
C MET A 167 -25.96 28.26 2.28
N ARG A 168 -27.01 27.63 1.72
CA ARG A 168 -28.19 28.31 1.19
C ARG A 168 -29.18 28.70 2.28
N ASP A 169 -29.41 27.81 3.26
CA ASP A 169 -30.40 28.01 4.32
C ASP A 169 -29.73 28.05 5.70
N PRO A 170 -29.76 29.23 6.38
CA PRO A 170 -29.26 29.35 7.75
C PRO A 170 -29.96 28.46 8.77
N HIS A 171 -31.16 27.95 8.46
CA HIS A 171 -31.94 27.05 9.32
C HIS A 171 -31.81 25.57 8.93
N SER A 172 -30.99 25.24 7.93
CA SER A 172 -30.76 23.85 7.53
C SER A 172 -30.28 23.00 8.71
N PRO A 173 -30.80 21.76 8.88
CA PRO A 173 -30.31 20.83 9.88
C PRO A 173 -28.83 20.46 9.65
N TYR A 174 -28.32 20.61 8.44
CA TYR A 174 -26.93 20.31 8.09
C TYR A 174 -25.95 21.45 8.39
N ARG A 175 -26.45 22.64 8.83
CA ARG A 175 -25.56 23.78 9.09
C ARG A 175 -24.53 23.47 10.19
N SER A 176 -24.91 22.68 11.18
CA SER A 176 -24.02 22.26 12.26
C SER A 176 -23.01 21.18 11.86
N TRP A 177 -23.14 20.61 10.65
CA TRP A 177 -22.23 19.59 10.13
C TRP A 177 -20.91 20.19 9.61
N PHE A 178 -20.88 21.52 9.45
CA PHE A 178 -19.75 22.24 8.87
C PHE A 178 -19.36 23.42 9.76
N PHE A 179 -18.11 23.84 9.65
CA PHE A 179 -17.63 25.05 10.34
C PHE A 179 -17.90 26.27 9.47
N ILE A 180 -19.07 26.88 9.62
CA ILE A 180 -19.53 28.03 8.84
C ILE A 180 -19.52 29.29 9.69
N GLY A 181 -18.79 30.34 9.24
CA GLY A 181 -18.66 31.61 9.94
C GLY A 181 -17.85 32.64 9.14
N SER A 182 -18.01 33.91 9.53
CA SER A 182 -17.30 35.03 8.91
C SER A 182 -15.82 35.09 9.26
N GLU A 183 -15.37 34.31 10.24
CA GLU A 183 -13.98 34.13 10.62
C GLU A 183 -13.14 33.35 9.59
N TYR A 184 -13.80 32.62 8.70
CA TYR A 184 -13.16 31.84 7.65
C TYR A 184 -13.11 32.61 6.32
N PRO A 185 -12.00 32.58 5.55
CA PRO A 185 -11.85 33.35 4.30
C PRO A 185 -12.94 33.11 3.28
N ASN A 186 -13.49 31.88 3.21
CA ASN A 186 -14.54 31.49 2.26
C ASN A 186 -15.95 31.46 2.93
N GLY A 187 -16.09 31.96 4.16
CA GLY A 187 -17.31 31.82 4.95
C GLY A 187 -17.49 30.44 5.59
N TYR A 188 -16.52 29.55 5.43
CA TYR A 188 -16.44 28.20 6.04
C TYR A 188 -15.00 27.74 6.11
N ARG A 189 -14.71 26.79 7.01
CA ARG A 189 -13.40 26.12 7.12
C ARG A 189 -13.28 25.06 6.01
N GLY A 190 -12.21 25.12 5.23
CA GLY A 190 -11.84 24.09 4.30
C GLY A 190 -10.57 23.34 4.74
N TRP A 191 -10.46 22.08 4.42
CA TRP A 191 -9.25 21.30 4.66
C TRP A 191 -8.04 21.96 3.97
N ALA A 192 -6.96 22.18 4.71
CA ALA A 192 -5.74 22.85 4.24
C ALA A 192 -6.03 24.19 3.51
N ASP A 193 -7.07 24.92 3.92
CA ASP A 193 -7.55 26.16 3.29
C ASP A 193 -8.00 26.00 1.82
N VAL A 194 -8.21 24.77 1.34
CA VAL A 194 -8.71 24.49 -0.02
C VAL A 194 -10.21 24.79 -0.10
N PRO A 195 -10.64 25.78 -0.92
CA PRO A 195 -12.06 26.20 -0.98
C PRO A 195 -13.02 25.11 -1.48
N ASN A 196 -12.50 24.10 -2.22
CA ASN A 196 -13.33 23.02 -2.76
C ASN A 196 -13.55 21.87 -1.76
N LEU A 197 -12.92 21.91 -0.57
CA LEU A 197 -12.91 20.82 0.41
C LEU A 197 -13.40 21.28 1.78
N PRO A 198 -14.70 21.60 1.99
CA PRO A 198 -15.26 21.97 3.28
C PRO A 198 -15.06 20.87 4.34
N ASP A 199 -14.55 21.24 5.52
CA ASP A 199 -14.35 20.32 6.64
C ASP A 199 -15.68 19.89 7.26
N LEU A 200 -15.77 18.61 7.59
CA LEU A 200 -16.87 18.05 8.37
C LEU A 200 -16.63 18.25 9.88
N HIS A 201 -17.68 18.59 10.59
CA HIS A 201 -17.69 18.71 12.06
C HIS A 201 -17.92 17.33 12.68
N VAL A 202 -16.89 16.47 12.62
CA VAL A 202 -16.98 15.06 13.07
C VAL A 202 -17.26 14.89 14.57
N GLU A 203 -17.16 15.96 15.36
CA GLU A 203 -17.59 15.99 16.75
C GLU A 203 -19.11 15.90 16.91
N ARG A 204 -19.87 16.15 15.84
CA ARG A 204 -21.33 15.98 15.82
C ARG A 204 -21.72 14.53 15.66
N ASP A 205 -22.63 14.06 16.53
CA ASP A 205 -23.13 12.69 16.47
C ASP A 205 -23.78 12.37 15.13
N GLU A 206 -24.56 13.30 14.58
CA GLU A 206 -25.28 13.11 13.32
C GLU A 206 -24.32 12.92 12.12
N VAL A 207 -23.15 13.58 12.14
CA VAL A 207 -22.11 13.42 11.12
C VAL A 207 -21.53 12.01 11.21
N ARG A 208 -21.17 11.57 12.43
CA ARG A 208 -20.63 10.22 12.63
C ARG A 208 -21.66 9.14 12.34
N ASP A 209 -22.93 9.36 12.67
CA ASP A 209 -24.01 8.42 12.33
C ASP A 209 -24.14 8.24 10.81
N HIS A 210 -23.97 9.32 10.03
CA HIS A 210 -23.97 9.26 8.58
C HIS A 210 -22.73 8.56 8.03
N LEU A 211 -21.54 8.80 8.60
CA LEU A 211 -20.28 8.31 8.06
C LEU A 211 -19.98 6.87 8.47
N TRP A 212 -20.09 6.50 9.78
CA TRP A 212 -19.68 5.17 10.25
C TRP A 212 -20.53 4.53 11.34
N ARG A 213 -21.24 5.29 12.22
CA ARG A 213 -21.96 4.70 13.36
C ARG A 213 -23.31 4.11 13.00
N GLY A 214 -24.09 4.86 12.22
CA GLY A 214 -25.46 4.50 11.87
C GLY A 214 -25.51 3.21 11.03
N PRO A 215 -26.61 2.44 11.09
CA PRO A 215 -26.74 1.21 10.34
C PRO A 215 -26.67 1.41 8.82
N GLU A 216 -27.10 2.55 8.30
CA GLU A 216 -27.04 2.92 6.89
C GLU A 216 -25.86 3.89 6.59
N SER A 217 -24.87 3.96 7.47
CA SER A 217 -23.67 4.78 7.28
C SER A 217 -22.86 4.34 6.06
N ALA A 218 -22.03 5.25 5.56
CA ALA A 218 -21.14 4.93 4.44
C ALA A 218 -20.27 3.71 4.75
N VAL A 219 -19.56 3.72 5.89
CA VAL A 219 -18.66 2.61 6.28
C VAL A 219 -19.39 1.28 6.29
N ARG A 220 -20.52 1.17 7.00
CA ARG A 220 -21.24 -0.10 7.17
C ARG A 220 -21.89 -0.56 5.87
N SER A 221 -22.50 0.36 5.10
CA SER A 221 -23.23 -0.01 3.89
C SER A 221 -22.34 -0.61 2.80
N TYR A 222 -21.11 -0.09 2.63
CA TYR A 222 -20.15 -0.67 1.67
C TYR A 222 -19.54 -1.99 2.16
N LEU A 223 -19.32 -2.16 3.46
CA LEU A 223 -18.93 -3.46 4.03
C LEU A 223 -20.00 -4.53 3.78
N ARG A 224 -21.30 -4.17 3.87
CA ARG A 224 -22.41 -5.04 3.49
C ARG A 224 -22.45 -5.35 1.98
N ASP A 225 -22.00 -4.43 1.13
CA ASP A 225 -21.82 -4.69 -0.30
C ASP A 225 -20.66 -5.64 -0.60
N GLY A 226 -19.87 -6.00 0.42
CA GLY A 226 -18.86 -7.05 0.36
C GLY A 226 -17.43 -6.60 0.41
N ILE A 227 -17.12 -5.30 0.40
CA ILE A 227 -15.71 -4.85 0.54
C ILE A 227 -15.08 -5.38 1.82
N ASP A 228 -13.75 -5.43 1.87
CA ASP A 228 -13.00 -6.04 2.97
C ASP A 228 -12.31 -5.00 3.87
N GLY A 229 -12.46 -3.72 3.58
CA GLY A 229 -11.88 -2.68 4.42
C GLY A 229 -11.85 -1.29 3.80
N TRP A 230 -11.23 -0.39 4.55
CA TRP A 230 -11.11 1.02 4.23
C TRP A 230 -9.67 1.52 4.39
N ARG A 231 -9.20 2.30 3.44
CA ARG A 231 -8.08 3.23 3.66
C ARG A 231 -8.69 4.61 3.97
N LEU A 232 -8.24 5.25 5.01
CA LEU A 232 -8.77 6.54 5.44
C LEU A 232 -7.85 7.67 5.00
N ASP A 233 -8.41 8.58 4.22
CA ASP A 233 -7.77 9.80 3.77
C ASP A 233 -7.54 10.75 4.95
N VAL A 234 -6.41 11.45 4.97
CA VAL A 234 -5.99 12.39 6.03
C VAL A 234 -6.36 11.93 7.45
N ALA A 235 -6.09 10.67 7.76
CA ALA A 235 -6.53 10.03 8.99
C ALA A 235 -6.03 10.74 10.26
N SER A 236 -4.86 11.40 10.21
CA SER A 236 -4.34 12.21 11.32
C SER A 236 -5.32 13.30 11.77
N ASP A 237 -6.08 13.89 10.84
CA ASP A 237 -6.97 15.01 11.10
C ASP A 237 -8.27 14.56 11.80
N LEU A 238 -8.69 13.31 11.56
CA LEU A 238 -9.78 12.69 12.33
C LEU A 238 -9.40 12.46 13.80
N GLY A 239 -8.12 12.22 14.05
CA GLY A 239 -7.59 11.97 15.38
C GLY A 239 -7.89 10.57 15.96
N PRO A 240 -7.08 10.10 16.93
CA PRO A 240 -7.13 8.71 17.40
C PRO A 240 -8.46 8.27 17.99
N HIS A 241 -9.23 9.21 18.57
CA HIS A 241 -10.52 8.90 19.18
C HIS A 241 -11.55 8.47 18.14
N PHE A 242 -11.75 9.29 17.09
CA PHE A 242 -12.73 9.00 16.05
C PHE A 242 -12.27 7.88 15.12
N LEU A 243 -10.97 7.74 14.89
CA LEU A 243 -10.41 6.61 14.16
C LEU A 243 -10.69 5.28 14.84
N ARG A 244 -10.60 5.23 16.19
CA ARG A 244 -10.95 4.03 16.95
C ARG A 244 -12.43 3.71 16.81
N GLU A 245 -13.32 4.71 17.02
CA GLU A 245 -14.76 4.54 16.88
C GLU A 245 -15.14 4.01 15.48
N LEU A 246 -14.52 4.56 14.43
CA LEU A 246 -14.71 4.10 13.04
C LEU A 246 -14.23 2.66 12.84
N THR A 247 -13.05 2.34 13.36
CA THR A 247 -12.46 0.99 13.25
C THR A 247 -13.32 -0.05 13.97
N GLU A 248 -13.81 0.27 15.16
CA GLU A 248 -14.75 -0.58 15.92
C GLU A 248 -16.06 -0.77 15.15
N ALA A 249 -16.63 0.29 14.58
CA ALA A 249 -17.84 0.21 13.75
C ALA A 249 -17.65 -0.67 12.50
N ALA A 250 -16.48 -0.59 11.88
CA ALA A 250 -16.13 -1.44 10.73
C ALA A 250 -16.01 -2.93 11.13
N HIS A 251 -15.36 -3.21 12.27
CA HIS A 251 -15.20 -4.58 12.78
C HIS A 251 -16.51 -5.19 13.27
N GLU A 252 -17.41 -4.37 13.85
CA GLU A 252 -18.77 -4.81 14.22
C GLU A 252 -19.59 -5.22 13.00
N GLU A 253 -19.49 -4.47 11.90
CA GLU A 253 -20.20 -4.79 10.65
C GLU A 253 -19.61 -6.01 9.94
N LYS A 254 -18.28 -6.09 9.89
CA LYS A 254 -17.56 -7.18 9.22
C LYS A 254 -16.33 -7.56 10.03
N GLN A 255 -16.40 -8.69 10.74
CA GLN A 255 -15.26 -9.21 11.48
C GLN A 255 -14.05 -9.40 10.55
N GLY A 256 -12.90 -8.89 10.95
CA GLY A 256 -11.65 -8.95 10.19
C GLY A 256 -11.60 -7.97 9.00
N ALA A 257 -12.50 -6.97 8.95
CA ALA A 257 -12.30 -5.82 8.07
C ALA A 257 -10.96 -5.15 8.36
N LEU A 258 -10.36 -4.54 7.35
CA LEU A 258 -9.10 -3.80 7.47
C LEU A 258 -9.39 -2.30 7.48
N VAL A 259 -8.85 -1.58 8.46
CA VAL A 259 -8.88 -0.11 8.49
C VAL A 259 -7.45 0.41 8.54
N VAL A 260 -7.01 1.07 7.46
CA VAL A 260 -5.66 1.61 7.29
C VAL A 260 -5.73 3.14 7.18
N GLY A 261 -5.01 3.85 8.03
CA GLY A 261 -4.96 5.31 7.98
C GLY A 261 -3.82 5.83 7.10
N GLU A 262 -4.09 6.92 6.39
CA GLU A 262 -3.01 7.73 5.84
C GLU A 262 -2.38 8.56 6.95
N ILE A 263 -1.17 8.18 7.33
CA ILE A 263 -0.40 8.83 8.40
C ILE A 263 1.00 9.15 7.87
N TRP A 264 1.35 10.42 7.88
CA TRP A 264 2.66 10.91 7.41
C TRP A 264 3.71 11.00 8.53
N ASN A 265 3.57 10.15 9.55
CA ASN A 265 4.42 10.14 10.73
C ASN A 265 4.92 8.72 11.02
N ALA A 266 5.66 8.55 12.13
CA ALA A 266 6.10 7.25 12.62
C ALA A 266 4.89 6.35 12.94
N PRO A 267 4.99 5.02 12.74
CA PRO A 267 3.87 4.11 12.95
C PRO A 267 3.53 3.85 14.42
N ALA A 268 4.44 4.13 15.36
CA ALA A 268 4.24 3.85 16.78
C ALA A 268 3.03 4.58 17.36
N GLY A 269 2.21 3.86 18.13
CA GLY A 269 1.06 4.39 18.86
C GLY A 269 -0.26 4.43 18.10
N TRP A 270 -0.28 4.14 16.80
CA TRP A 270 -1.50 4.09 15.99
C TRP A 270 -2.23 2.74 16.08
N ASP A 271 -1.58 1.70 16.57
CA ASP A 271 -2.12 0.36 16.77
C ASP A 271 -3.36 0.30 17.68
N ARG A 272 -3.59 1.35 18.48
CA ARG A 272 -4.76 1.49 19.36
C ARG A 272 -5.99 2.06 18.66
N ALA A 273 -5.82 2.59 17.46
CA ALA A 273 -6.89 3.26 16.72
C ALA A 273 -7.15 2.66 15.35
N LEU A 274 -6.16 2.01 14.76
CA LEU A 274 -6.17 1.51 13.39
C LEU A 274 -5.59 0.09 13.31
N ASP A 275 -5.95 -0.67 12.30
CA ASP A 275 -5.31 -1.97 12.00
C ASP A 275 -3.92 -1.81 11.39
N GLY A 276 -3.68 -0.72 10.66
CA GLY A 276 -2.42 -0.38 10.03
C GLY A 276 -2.40 1.06 9.53
N ILE A 277 -1.27 1.48 8.99
CA ILE A 277 -1.12 2.80 8.36
C ILE A 277 -0.38 2.69 7.01
N LEU A 278 -0.50 3.73 6.16
CA LEU A 278 0.49 3.93 5.10
C LEU A 278 1.82 4.31 5.75
N ASN A 279 2.83 3.42 5.61
CA ASN A 279 4.10 3.59 6.30
C ASN A 279 5.04 4.53 5.53
N MET A 280 4.80 5.84 5.63
CA MET A 280 5.63 6.86 4.99
C MET A 280 7.03 6.97 5.62
N ASN A 281 7.18 6.56 6.88
CA ASN A 281 8.50 6.51 7.53
C ASN A 281 9.41 5.46 6.86
N LEU A 282 8.86 4.27 6.56
CA LEU A 282 9.57 3.25 5.77
C LEU A 282 9.94 3.78 4.37
N ARG A 283 8.98 4.43 3.68
CA ARG A 283 9.23 5.05 2.37
C ARG A 283 10.43 5.98 2.40
N MET A 284 10.44 6.94 3.32
CA MET A 284 11.54 7.91 3.43
C MET A 284 12.87 7.22 3.73
N THR A 285 12.88 6.23 4.62
CA THR A 285 14.09 5.45 4.96
C THR A 285 14.65 4.72 3.74
N LEU A 286 13.79 4.10 2.93
CA LEU A 286 14.23 3.39 1.71
C LEU A 286 14.68 4.34 0.61
N LEU A 287 14.02 5.48 0.42
CA LEU A 287 14.45 6.51 -0.53
C LEU A 287 15.78 7.12 -0.14
N ASP A 288 16.03 7.37 1.15
CA ASP A 288 17.32 7.85 1.64
C ASP A 288 18.44 6.83 1.36
N TYR A 289 18.18 5.56 1.61
CA TYR A 289 19.12 4.48 1.31
C TYR A 289 19.38 4.36 -0.19
N CYS A 290 18.35 4.26 -1.00
CA CYS A 290 18.48 4.05 -2.45
C CYS A 290 19.02 5.27 -3.21
N SER A 291 19.00 6.45 -2.61
CA SER A 291 19.68 7.65 -3.14
C SER A 291 21.11 7.85 -2.60
N GLY A 292 21.60 6.93 -1.75
CA GLY A 292 22.93 7.03 -1.14
C GLY A 292 23.07 8.11 -0.06
N ARG A 293 21.95 8.72 0.40
CA ARG A 293 22.00 9.71 1.50
C ARG A 293 22.34 9.08 2.85
N VAL A 294 22.00 7.82 3.04
CA VAL A 294 22.36 7.04 4.23
C VAL A 294 22.92 5.68 3.84
N ASP A 295 23.82 5.17 4.66
CA ASP A 295 24.42 3.85 4.46
C ASP A 295 23.54 2.70 4.99
N GLY A 296 23.97 1.45 4.73
CA GLY A 296 23.24 0.26 5.16
C GLY A 296 23.16 0.12 6.69
N HIS A 297 24.20 0.56 7.41
CA HIS A 297 24.23 0.54 8.87
C HIS A 297 23.15 1.46 9.47
N THR A 298 23.15 2.73 9.05
CA THR A 298 22.15 3.73 9.49
C THR A 298 20.73 3.31 9.14
N THR A 299 20.55 2.78 7.91
CA THR A 299 19.25 2.26 7.46
C THR A 299 18.77 1.11 8.34
N SER A 300 19.65 0.17 8.68
CA SER A 300 19.33 -0.95 9.56
C SER A 300 18.84 -0.48 10.93
N HIS A 301 19.48 0.54 11.51
CA HIS A 301 19.06 1.11 12.81
C HIS A 301 17.68 1.79 12.71
N ARG A 302 17.46 2.65 11.71
CA ARG A 302 16.14 3.30 11.50
C ARG A 302 15.01 2.28 11.36
N LEU A 303 15.24 1.21 10.58
CA LEU A 303 14.25 0.16 10.38
C LEU A 303 14.02 -0.67 11.64
N LYS A 304 15.08 -0.95 12.39
CA LYS A 304 14.99 -1.67 13.66
C LYS A 304 14.18 -0.87 14.68
N ASP A 305 14.51 0.40 14.87
CA ASP A 305 13.82 1.28 15.82
C ASP A 305 12.33 1.39 15.45
N MET A 306 12.00 1.55 14.16
CA MET A 306 10.61 1.58 13.69
C MET A 306 9.84 0.31 14.05
N VAL A 307 10.46 -0.88 13.91
CA VAL A 307 9.82 -2.17 14.24
C VAL A 307 9.72 -2.35 15.75
N ASP A 308 10.75 -1.99 16.51
CA ASP A 308 10.77 -2.10 17.96
C ASP A 308 9.73 -1.19 18.62
N ASP A 309 9.58 0.06 18.13
CA ASP A 309 8.67 1.05 18.69
C ASP A 309 7.19 0.75 18.37
N ALA A 310 6.90 0.30 17.15
CA ALA A 310 5.53 0.05 16.73
C ALA A 310 5.05 -1.39 16.97
N GLY A 311 5.97 -2.32 17.16
CA GLY A 311 5.70 -3.76 17.27
C GLY A 311 5.47 -4.43 15.93
N ILE A 312 6.05 -5.64 15.78
CA ILE A 312 6.03 -6.40 14.52
C ILE A 312 4.60 -6.72 14.05
N GLU A 313 3.66 -7.00 14.97
CA GLU A 313 2.28 -7.37 14.63
C GLU A 313 1.54 -6.22 13.95
N PHE A 314 1.78 -4.99 14.38
CA PHE A 314 1.22 -3.81 13.73
C PHE A 314 1.91 -3.52 12.39
N ILE A 315 3.26 -3.56 12.36
CA ILE A 315 4.05 -3.33 11.15
C ILE A 315 3.66 -4.29 10.01
N LEU A 316 3.38 -5.56 10.31
CA LEU A 316 2.97 -6.53 9.29
C LEU A 316 1.66 -6.16 8.58
N ARG A 317 0.80 -5.33 9.18
CA ARG A 317 -0.45 -4.81 8.58
C ARG A 317 -0.29 -3.41 7.99
N CYS A 318 0.79 -2.69 8.33
CA CYS A 318 1.07 -1.39 7.72
C CYS A 318 1.44 -1.54 6.24
N TRP A 319 0.93 -0.63 5.41
CA TRP A 319 1.18 -0.66 3.97
C TRP A 319 2.53 -0.01 3.63
N SER A 320 3.45 -0.82 3.16
CA SER A 320 4.78 -0.39 2.72
C SER A 320 4.69 0.23 1.34
N THR A 321 4.63 1.56 1.26
CA THR A 321 4.48 2.31 0.01
C THR A 321 5.83 2.89 -0.42
N LEU A 322 6.17 2.83 -1.71
CA LEU A 322 7.31 3.55 -2.30
C LEU A 322 6.83 4.77 -3.10
N GLU A 323 5.66 4.66 -3.71
CA GLU A 323 4.98 5.71 -4.45
C GLU A 323 3.46 5.53 -4.32
N ASN A 324 2.72 6.61 -4.47
CA ASN A 324 1.27 6.61 -4.54
C ASN A 324 0.77 7.78 -5.42
N HIS A 325 -0.52 8.04 -5.41
CA HIS A 325 -1.13 9.11 -6.19
C HIS A 325 -0.81 10.55 -5.71
N ASP A 326 -0.17 10.71 -4.53
CA ASP A 326 0.22 12.01 -3.94
C ASP A 326 1.73 12.26 -3.99
N THR A 327 2.50 11.26 -4.41
CA THR A 327 3.96 11.35 -4.44
C THR A 327 4.51 11.19 -5.86
N PRO A 328 5.68 11.76 -6.16
CA PRO A 328 6.38 11.44 -7.40
C PRO A 328 6.60 9.94 -7.55
N ARG A 329 6.59 9.46 -8.79
CA ARG A 329 6.88 8.07 -9.14
C ARG A 329 8.28 7.66 -8.71
N LEU A 330 8.47 6.41 -8.31
CA LEU A 330 9.77 5.90 -7.91
C LEU A 330 10.79 6.01 -9.04
N ALA A 331 10.38 5.79 -10.28
CA ALA A 331 11.25 5.93 -11.45
C ALA A 331 11.83 7.36 -11.59
N ARG A 332 11.05 8.38 -11.18
CA ARG A 332 11.50 9.78 -11.13
C ARG A 332 12.49 10.01 -9.99
N LEU A 333 12.20 9.47 -8.81
CA LEU A 333 13.01 9.69 -7.60
C LEU A 333 14.30 8.86 -7.59
N VAL A 334 14.26 7.68 -8.18
CA VAL A 334 15.36 6.70 -8.25
C VAL A 334 15.53 6.25 -9.71
N PRO A 335 16.13 7.08 -10.57
CA PRO A 335 16.26 6.79 -12.01
C PRO A 335 17.22 5.63 -12.32
N ASP A 336 18.18 5.34 -11.44
CA ASP A 336 19.07 4.18 -11.56
C ASP A 336 18.24 2.88 -11.36
N LEU A 337 18.15 2.06 -12.41
CA LEU A 337 17.39 0.81 -12.39
C LEU A 337 17.89 -0.17 -11.32
N ALA A 338 19.19 -0.24 -11.08
CA ALA A 338 19.75 -1.15 -10.05
C ALA A 338 19.32 -0.70 -8.64
N ALA A 339 19.40 0.59 -8.35
CA ALA A 339 18.92 1.17 -7.09
C ALA A 339 17.39 1.00 -6.93
N ARG A 340 16.63 1.17 -8.01
CA ARG A 340 15.18 0.96 -8.02
C ARG A 340 14.80 -0.50 -7.72
N ARG A 341 15.54 -1.47 -8.28
CA ARG A 341 15.39 -2.89 -7.94
C ARG A 341 15.71 -3.19 -6.48
N ILE A 342 16.67 -2.50 -5.89
CA ILE A 342 16.95 -2.62 -4.44
C ILE A 342 15.72 -2.12 -3.66
N ALA A 343 15.15 -0.95 -4.01
CA ALA A 343 13.97 -0.42 -3.37
C ALA A 343 12.78 -1.39 -3.43
N HIS A 344 12.46 -1.92 -4.62
CA HIS A 344 11.39 -2.90 -4.80
C HIS A 344 11.63 -4.19 -4.00
N THR A 345 12.87 -4.69 -4.00
CA THR A 345 13.21 -5.90 -3.27
C THR A 345 13.09 -5.69 -1.77
N LEU A 346 13.54 -4.56 -1.26
CA LEU A 346 13.41 -4.22 0.16
C LEU A 346 11.93 -4.02 0.55
N GLN A 347 11.12 -3.38 -0.30
CA GLN A 347 9.67 -3.30 -0.10
C GLN A 347 9.04 -4.70 0.01
N ALA A 348 9.45 -5.63 -0.85
CA ALA A 348 8.95 -7.00 -0.86
C ALA A 348 9.51 -7.87 0.28
N ALA A 349 10.69 -7.56 0.84
CA ALA A 349 11.37 -8.43 1.81
C ALA A 349 11.26 -7.96 3.27
N LEU A 350 11.12 -6.66 3.53
CA LEU A 350 10.91 -6.11 4.87
C LEU A 350 9.53 -6.49 5.42
N PRO A 351 9.34 -6.47 6.75
CA PRO A 351 8.01 -6.64 7.32
C PRO A 351 7.06 -5.52 6.89
N GLY A 352 5.82 -5.90 6.60
CA GLY A 352 4.76 -5.00 6.12
C GLY A 352 3.99 -5.60 4.95
N ALA A 353 2.92 -4.91 4.55
CA ALA A 353 2.09 -5.19 3.40
C ALA A 353 2.53 -4.31 2.23
N PRO A 354 3.29 -4.80 1.24
CA PRO A 354 3.71 -4.00 0.10
C PRO A 354 2.50 -3.41 -0.63
N ASN A 355 2.45 -2.08 -0.77
CA ASN A 355 1.46 -1.39 -1.57
C ASN A 355 2.08 -0.96 -2.91
N LEU A 356 1.62 -1.56 -3.99
CA LEU A 356 2.03 -1.27 -5.36
C LEU A 356 1.02 -0.32 -5.97
N TYR A 357 1.46 0.87 -6.31
CA TYR A 357 0.65 1.80 -7.10
C TYR A 357 0.69 1.40 -8.58
N TYR A 358 -0.46 1.34 -9.26
CA TYR A 358 -0.54 0.89 -10.66
C TYR A 358 0.53 1.56 -11.53
N GLY A 359 1.18 0.80 -12.38
CA GLY A 359 2.28 1.26 -13.22
C GLY A 359 3.66 1.22 -12.56
N GLN A 360 3.76 1.04 -11.24
CA GLN A 360 5.05 0.84 -10.55
C GLN A 360 5.79 -0.37 -11.09
N GLU A 361 5.06 -1.43 -11.42
CA GLU A 361 5.58 -2.70 -11.94
C GLU A 361 6.14 -2.64 -13.37
N VAL A 362 5.86 -1.55 -14.07
CA VAL A 362 6.39 -1.29 -15.42
C VAL A 362 7.27 -0.04 -15.48
N GLY A 363 7.61 0.53 -14.31
CA GLY A 363 8.50 1.67 -14.22
C GLY A 363 7.89 2.97 -14.75
N THR A 364 6.59 3.18 -14.57
CA THR A 364 5.93 4.42 -14.97
C THR A 364 6.62 5.62 -14.33
N ASP A 365 6.99 6.60 -15.15
CA ASP A 365 7.58 7.87 -14.71
C ASP A 365 6.50 8.94 -14.51
N GLY A 366 6.79 9.94 -13.71
CA GLY A 366 5.95 11.11 -13.43
C GLY A 366 6.40 11.85 -12.18
N ASP A 367 6.35 13.16 -12.24
CA ASP A 367 6.61 14.02 -11.08
C ASP A 367 5.35 14.09 -10.18
N ALA A 368 5.19 15.13 -9.41
CA ALA A 368 4.00 15.36 -8.58
C ALA A 368 2.69 15.43 -9.41
N ASP A 369 1.53 15.48 -8.74
CA ASP A 369 0.22 15.67 -9.36
C ASP A 369 0.24 16.82 -10.41
N PRO A 370 -0.25 16.59 -11.63
CA PRO A 370 -1.00 15.41 -12.11
C PRO A 370 -0.16 14.34 -12.83
N GLU A 371 1.14 14.52 -13.05
CA GLU A 371 1.96 13.63 -13.89
C GLU A 371 2.07 12.20 -13.30
N ASN A 372 2.17 12.10 -11.96
CA ASN A 372 2.21 10.81 -11.26
C ASN A 372 0.92 9.97 -11.44
N ARG A 373 -0.16 10.58 -11.95
CA ARG A 373 -1.46 9.96 -12.24
C ARG A 373 -1.65 9.66 -13.72
N ALA A 374 -0.56 9.45 -14.48
CA ALA A 374 -0.63 9.07 -15.88
C ALA A 374 -1.37 7.72 -16.08
N PRO A 375 -2.08 7.52 -17.21
CA PRO A 375 -2.73 6.24 -17.50
C PRO A 375 -1.76 5.06 -17.51
N MET A 376 -2.27 3.89 -17.10
CA MET A 376 -1.50 2.66 -17.11
C MET A 376 -0.97 2.32 -18.50
N ARG A 377 0.32 1.99 -18.56
CA ARG A 377 1.02 1.61 -19.79
C ARG A 377 0.87 0.10 -20.05
N TRP A 378 -0.33 -0.30 -20.48
CA TRP A 378 -0.62 -1.70 -20.80
C TRP A 378 0.27 -2.30 -21.88
N ASP A 379 0.83 -1.47 -22.76
CA ASP A 379 1.79 -1.85 -23.78
C ASP A 379 3.14 -2.36 -23.21
N LEU A 380 3.46 -2.00 -21.97
CA LEU A 380 4.65 -2.46 -21.25
C LEU A 380 4.41 -3.74 -20.42
N VAL A 381 3.15 -4.17 -20.27
CA VAL A 381 2.80 -5.42 -19.57
C VAL A 381 3.02 -6.60 -20.50
N ARG A 382 4.27 -7.01 -20.67
CA ARG A 382 4.70 -8.10 -21.56
C ARG A 382 5.95 -8.78 -21.01
N ASP A 383 6.13 -10.06 -21.35
CA ASP A 383 7.16 -10.90 -20.71
C ASP A 383 8.60 -10.47 -21.06
N ASP A 384 8.80 -9.77 -22.17
CA ASP A 384 10.10 -9.22 -22.58
C ASP A 384 10.39 -7.84 -21.97
N HIS A 385 9.45 -7.24 -21.22
CA HIS A 385 9.70 -6.01 -20.51
C HIS A 385 10.42 -6.29 -19.18
N GLU A 386 11.58 -5.68 -19.01
CA GLU A 386 12.54 -6.03 -17.95
C GLU A 386 12.00 -5.78 -16.54
N GLU A 387 11.35 -4.63 -16.30
CA GLU A 387 10.79 -4.31 -14.96
C GLU A 387 9.59 -5.18 -14.65
N TRP A 388 8.66 -5.36 -15.58
CA TRP A 388 7.51 -6.25 -15.39
C TRP A 388 7.96 -7.69 -15.06
N SER A 389 8.89 -8.25 -15.82
CA SER A 389 9.43 -9.59 -15.58
C SER A 389 10.11 -9.70 -14.22
N TYR A 390 10.86 -8.66 -13.83
CA TYR A 390 11.50 -8.61 -12.51
C TYR A 390 10.48 -8.58 -11.38
N MET A 391 9.48 -7.69 -11.44
CA MET A 391 8.46 -7.54 -10.41
C MET A 391 7.61 -8.79 -10.26
N ARG A 392 7.18 -9.42 -11.35
CA ARG A 392 6.47 -10.71 -11.31
C ARG A 392 7.30 -11.80 -10.60
N ARG A 393 8.58 -11.92 -10.93
CA ARG A 393 9.49 -12.88 -10.29
C ARG A 393 9.65 -12.57 -8.81
N LEU A 394 9.86 -11.30 -8.46
CA LEU A 394 10.02 -10.84 -7.07
C LEU A 394 8.80 -11.19 -6.21
N TYR A 395 7.60 -10.85 -6.66
CA TYR A 395 6.38 -11.11 -5.89
C TYR A 395 5.98 -12.59 -5.90
N SER A 396 6.31 -13.35 -6.95
CA SER A 396 6.21 -14.81 -6.94
C SER A 396 7.16 -15.43 -5.91
N THR A 397 8.39 -14.92 -5.79
CA THR A 397 9.35 -15.33 -4.77
C THR A 397 8.85 -14.99 -3.37
N ARG A 398 8.36 -13.76 -3.13
CA ARG A 398 7.74 -13.38 -1.86
C ARG A 398 6.61 -14.35 -1.48
N ARG A 399 5.71 -14.67 -2.42
CA ARG A 399 4.59 -15.61 -2.19
C ARG A 399 5.05 -17.02 -1.81
N SER A 400 6.17 -17.47 -2.37
CA SER A 400 6.73 -18.79 -2.08
C SER A 400 7.50 -18.87 -0.76
N LEU A 401 7.91 -17.74 -0.20
CA LEU A 401 8.72 -17.64 1.01
C LEU A 401 7.89 -17.04 2.16
N ARG A 402 7.21 -17.92 2.93
CA ARG A 402 6.32 -17.54 4.04
C ARG A 402 6.98 -16.55 5.02
N ALA A 403 8.29 -16.69 5.25
CA ALA A 403 9.03 -15.78 6.12
C ALA A 403 8.95 -14.31 5.67
N LEU A 404 8.88 -14.03 4.36
CA LEU A 404 8.81 -12.65 3.86
C LEU A 404 7.47 -11.98 4.16
N SER A 405 6.38 -12.75 4.26
CA SER A 405 5.05 -12.22 4.56
C SER A 405 4.70 -12.29 6.05
N LYS A 406 5.02 -13.39 6.72
CA LYS A 406 4.56 -13.70 8.09
C LYS A 406 5.66 -13.70 9.15
N GLY A 407 6.95 -13.71 8.73
CA GLY A 407 8.08 -13.87 9.64
C GLY A 407 8.41 -12.64 10.48
N ASP A 408 9.09 -12.87 11.60
CA ASP A 408 9.81 -11.85 12.35
C ASP A 408 11.00 -11.32 11.54
N VAL A 409 11.55 -10.18 11.94
CA VAL A 409 12.77 -9.61 11.36
C VAL A 409 13.87 -9.56 12.43
N LEU A 410 15.08 -9.92 12.04
CA LEU A 410 16.27 -9.76 12.85
C LEU A 410 17.35 -9.05 12.04
N PHE A 411 17.60 -7.78 12.34
CA PHE A 411 18.65 -7.01 11.70
C PHE A 411 20.03 -7.50 12.16
N LEU A 412 20.91 -7.75 11.19
CA LEU A 412 22.28 -8.20 11.45
C LEU A 412 23.22 -6.99 11.51
N SER A 413 24.18 -7.05 12.42
CA SER A 413 25.21 -6.02 12.51
C SER A 413 26.13 -6.08 11.28
N SER A 414 26.15 -5.04 10.50
CA SER A 414 27.01 -4.82 9.35
C SER A 414 27.53 -3.38 9.38
N ARG A 415 28.70 -3.14 8.79
CA ARG A 415 29.27 -1.79 8.67
C ARG A 415 28.78 -1.06 7.42
N ARG A 416 28.50 -1.80 6.35
CA ARG A 416 28.23 -1.26 5.02
C ARG A 416 26.93 -1.80 4.39
N LEU A 417 26.63 -3.08 4.63
CA LEU A 417 25.44 -3.71 4.07
C LEU A 417 24.20 -3.41 4.91
N LEU A 418 23.05 -3.33 4.26
CA LEU A 418 21.78 -3.58 4.93
C LEU A 418 21.54 -5.09 4.90
N ALA A 419 21.58 -5.71 6.09
CA ALA A 419 21.49 -7.17 6.24
C ALA A 419 20.48 -7.54 7.32
N PHE A 420 19.57 -8.48 7.02
CA PHE A 420 18.59 -8.97 8.00
C PHE A 420 18.11 -10.39 7.68
N LEU A 421 17.64 -11.07 8.71
CA LEU A 421 16.92 -12.34 8.60
C LEU A 421 15.41 -12.11 8.69
N ARG A 422 14.65 -12.87 7.91
CA ARG A 422 13.22 -13.11 8.13
C ARG A 422 13.03 -14.54 8.62
N THR A 423 12.37 -14.70 9.75
CA THR A 423 12.29 -16.00 10.44
C THR A 423 10.86 -16.38 10.77
N THR A 424 10.54 -17.68 10.68
CA THR A 424 9.27 -18.25 11.13
C THR A 424 9.51 -19.28 12.23
N ASP A 425 8.46 -19.95 12.67
CA ASP A 425 8.52 -21.11 13.54
C ASP A 425 9.33 -22.28 12.93
N ARG A 426 9.51 -22.29 11.60
CA ARG A 426 10.28 -23.30 10.86
C ARG A 426 11.64 -22.77 10.43
N THR A 427 12.70 -23.30 10.98
CA THR A 427 14.07 -22.84 10.70
C THR A 427 14.43 -22.91 9.21
N LEU A 428 13.96 -23.93 8.49
CA LEU A 428 14.23 -24.10 7.05
C LEU A 428 13.52 -23.04 6.16
N GLU A 429 12.57 -22.28 6.71
CA GLU A 429 11.92 -21.15 6.03
C GLU A 429 12.68 -19.83 6.23
N THR A 430 13.78 -19.83 7.00
CA THR A 430 14.57 -18.61 7.23
C THR A 430 15.12 -18.07 5.92
N VAL A 431 15.01 -16.75 5.77
CA VAL A 431 15.51 -16.00 4.63
C VAL A 431 16.52 -14.96 5.10
N LEU A 432 17.69 -14.92 4.46
CA LEU A 432 18.70 -13.88 4.64
C LEU A 432 18.59 -12.87 3.49
N VAL A 433 18.45 -11.60 3.82
CA VAL A 433 18.42 -10.51 2.84
C VAL A 433 19.65 -9.64 3.00
N LEU A 434 20.33 -9.37 1.88
CA LEU A 434 21.55 -8.58 1.81
C LEU A 434 21.41 -7.52 0.74
N ALA A 435 21.60 -6.25 1.08
CA ALA A 435 21.59 -5.15 0.10
C ALA A 435 22.87 -4.32 0.19
N ASN A 436 23.41 -4.00 -0.98
CA ASN A 436 24.60 -3.17 -1.17
C ASN A 436 24.25 -2.03 -2.13
N MET A 437 24.26 -0.78 -1.64
CA MET A 437 24.04 0.42 -2.45
C MET A 437 25.32 1.05 -2.97
N GLU A 438 26.47 0.54 -2.56
CA GLU A 438 27.77 1.10 -2.99
C GLU A 438 28.11 0.69 -4.44
N ASP A 439 28.97 1.47 -5.08
CA ASP A 439 29.47 1.22 -6.44
C ASP A 439 30.58 0.16 -6.51
N VAL A 440 30.91 -0.45 -5.35
CA VAL A 440 31.92 -1.51 -5.22
C VAL A 440 31.34 -2.73 -4.54
N ALA A 441 31.90 -3.88 -4.81
CA ALA A 441 31.54 -5.12 -4.08
C ALA A 441 31.94 -4.98 -2.60
N VAL A 442 31.06 -5.42 -1.72
CA VAL A 442 31.29 -5.38 -0.27
C VAL A 442 31.43 -6.81 0.25
N THR A 443 32.59 -7.09 0.89
CA THR A 443 32.83 -8.36 1.57
C THR A 443 32.84 -8.12 3.08
N GLU A 444 31.96 -8.80 3.82
CA GLU A 444 31.86 -8.72 5.28
C GLU A 444 31.58 -10.10 5.89
N THR A 445 32.04 -10.29 7.12
CA THR A 445 31.64 -11.43 7.96
C THR A 445 30.53 -10.96 8.90
N LEU A 446 29.35 -11.55 8.75
CA LEU A 446 28.15 -11.24 9.53
C LEU A 446 27.95 -12.28 10.62
N SER A 447 27.53 -11.82 11.81
CA SER A 447 27.07 -12.71 12.89
C SER A 447 25.60 -13.05 12.64
N VAL A 448 25.33 -14.34 12.40
CA VAL A 448 23.96 -14.89 12.26
C VAL A 448 23.45 -15.19 13.69
N ARG A 449 22.67 -14.26 14.23
CA ARG A 449 22.25 -14.24 15.65
C ARG A 449 21.02 -15.10 15.94
N ASP A 450 20.64 -16.02 15.08
CA ASP A 450 19.57 -16.99 15.34
C ASP A 450 20.19 -18.35 15.72
N GLY A 451 20.07 -18.71 16.99
CA GLY A 451 20.61 -19.96 17.52
C GLY A 451 20.01 -21.25 16.93
N ARG A 452 18.96 -21.13 16.13
CA ARG A 452 18.35 -22.24 15.39
C ARG A 452 19.09 -22.54 14.09
N ILE A 453 19.88 -21.60 13.56
CA ILE A 453 20.70 -21.77 12.36
C ILE A 453 21.96 -22.52 12.70
N MET A 454 22.05 -23.77 12.30
CA MET A 454 23.17 -24.67 12.61
C MET A 454 24.38 -24.43 11.71
N ALA A 455 25.56 -24.76 12.22
CA ALA A 455 26.78 -24.80 11.41
C ALA A 455 26.61 -25.75 10.21
N GLY A 456 27.09 -25.32 9.04
CA GLY A 456 26.91 -26.05 7.78
C GLY A 456 25.59 -25.75 7.06
N THR A 457 24.80 -24.79 7.55
CA THR A 457 23.61 -24.36 6.83
C THR A 457 24.01 -23.53 5.59
N ASP A 458 23.53 -23.97 4.43
CA ASP A 458 23.68 -23.25 3.18
C ASP A 458 22.45 -22.39 2.89
N PHE A 459 22.70 -21.16 2.46
CA PHE A 459 21.70 -20.27 1.85
C PHE A 459 22.02 -20.06 0.39
N ARG A 460 20.98 -20.00 -0.46
CA ARG A 460 21.10 -19.78 -1.90
C ARG A 460 20.10 -18.72 -2.38
N ASP A 461 20.50 -17.92 -3.38
CA ASP A 461 19.66 -16.86 -3.94
C ASP A 461 18.34 -17.44 -4.46
N ALA A 462 17.22 -16.89 -3.97
CA ALA A 462 15.88 -17.36 -4.30
C ALA A 462 15.37 -16.80 -5.63
N LEU A 463 15.84 -15.61 -6.04
CA LEU A 463 15.48 -15.01 -7.33
C LEU A 463 16.15 -15.69 -8.52
N ASP A 464 17.36 -16.19 -8.33
CA ASP A 464 18.19 -16.86 -9.36
C ASP A 464 18.49 -18.32 -8.98
N TYR A 465 17.60 -18.99 -8.23
CA TYR A 465 17.87 -20.28 -7.58
C TYR A 465 18.40 -21.37 -8.51
N ASP A 466 17.88 -21.45 -9.72
CA ASP A 466 18.23 -22.49 -10.69
C ASP A 466 19.50 -22.16 -11.50
N ARG A 467 20.02 -20.94 -11.40
CA ARG A 467 21.24 -20.56 -12.10
C ARG A 467 22.47 -21.19 -11.47
N PRO A 468 23.42 -21.73 -12.24
CA PRO A 468 24.65 -22.33 -11.70
C PRO A 468 25.50 -21.36 -10.88
N ASP A 469 25.48 -20.07 -11.26
CA ASP A 469 26.22 -18.97 -10.63
C ASP A 469 25.44 -18.22 -9.55
N ALA A 470 24.25 -18.74 -9.14
CA ALA A 470 23.46 -18.15 -8.08
C ALA A 470 24.28 -18.02 -6.79
N MET A 471 24.20 -16.85 -6.13
CA MET A 471 24.92 -16.61 -4.88
C MET A 471 24.56 -17.67 -3.85
N GLN A 472 25.60 -18.24 -3.23
CA GLN A 472 25.48 -19.21 -2.14
C GLN A 472 26.39 -18.80 -1.00
N VAL A 473 25.89 -18.91 0.24
CA VAL A 473 26.67 -18.63 1.44
C VAL A 473 26.45 -19.74 2.46
N ASN A 474 27.48 -20.02 3.25
CA ASN A 474 27.46 -21.05 4.28
C ASN A 474 27.62 -20.42 5.67
N VAL A 475 26.88 -20.91 6.65
CA VAL A 475 27.00 -20.49 8.06
C VAL A 475 27.89 -21.45 8.81
N GLN A 476 28.94 -20.93 9.46
CA GLN A 476 29.87 -21.69 10.31
C GLN A 476 29.93 -21.06 11.69
N MET A 477 29.60 -21.85 12.72
CA MET A 477 29.62 -21.41 14.13
C MET A 477 28.93 -20.06 14.39
N GLY A 478 27.81 -19.81 13.71
CA GLY A 478 27.03 -18.57 13.84
C GLY A 478 27.57 -17.38 13.03
N PHE A 479 28.52 -17.59 12.12
CA PHE A 479 29.04 -16.54 11.23
C PHE A 479 28.91 -16.95 9.75
N THR A 480 28.77 -15.96 8.89
CA THR A 480 28.82 -16.13 7.44
C THR A 480 29.60 -15.00 6.79
N THR A 481 30.51 -15.34 5.87
CA THR A 481 31.20 -14.33 5.07
C THR A 481 30.48 -14.20 3.73
N VAL A 482 30.08 -12.97 3.40
CA VAL A 482 29.31 -12.65 2.21
C VAL A 482 30.08 -11.66 1.34
N THR A 483 29.97 -11.82 0.02
CA THR A 483 30.42 -10.79 -0.95
C THR A 483 29.22 -10.37 -1.79
N VAL A 484 28.73 -9.16 -1.56
CA VAL A 484 27.56 -8.62 -2.25
C VAL A 484 28.03 -7.68 -3.38
N PRO A 485 27.67 -7.95 -4.65
CA PRO A 485 28.10 -7.12 -5.77
C PRO A 485 27.66 -5.65 -5.62
N PRO A 486 28.23 -4.73 -6.41
CA PRO A 486 27.81 -3.33 -6.44
C PRO A 486 26.34 -3.20 -6.76
N LYS A 487 25.66 -2.21 -6.14
CA LYS A 487 24.25 -1.87 -6.39
C LYS A 487 23.36 -3.10 -6.60
N SER A 488 23.39 -3.99 -5.63
CA SER A 488 22.63 -5.24 -5.71
C SER A 488 21.99 -5.65 -4.40
N VAL A 489 20.94 -6.44 -4.51
CA VAL A 489 20.23 -7.03 -3.39
C VAL A 489 20.05 -8.52 -3.63
N ARG A 490 20.09 -9.33 -2.55
CA ARG A 490 19.93 -10.77 -2.60
C ARG A 490 18.90 -11.22 -1.57
N ILE A 491 18.02 -12.13 -1.97
CA ILE A 491 17.09 -12.85 -1.11
C ILE A 491 17.58 -14.30 -1.07
N LEU A 492 18.22 -14.69 0.03
CA LEU A 492 18.81 -16.01 0.15
C LEU A 492 17.94 -16.89 1.05
N LYS A 493 17.47 -18.03 0.54
CA LYS A 493 16.73 -19.03 1.30
C LYS A 493 17.61 -20.19 1.72
N VAL A 494 17.26 -20.83 2.83
CA VAL A 494 17.93 -22.06 3.27
C VAL A 494 17.81 -23.13 2.19
N VAL A 495 18.93 -23.80 1.89
CA VAL A 495 18.96 -24.98 1.02
C VAL A 495 18.56 -26.19 1.87
N PRO A 496 17.41 -26.84 1.58
CA PRO A 496 17.01 -28.01 2.33
C PRO A 496 18.00 -29.16 2.14
N PRO A 497 18.27 -29.98 3.18
CA PRO A 497 19.13 -31.14 3.06
C PRO A 497 18.55 -32.12 2.02
N ARG A 498 19.41 -32.75 1.25
CA ARG A 498 18.99 -33.76 0.25
C ARG A 498 18.43 -35.01 0.99
N PRO A 499 17.44 -35.71 0.38
CA PRO A 499 16.96 -36.98 0.92
C PRO A 499 18.11 -37.93 1.19
N GLY A 500 18.16 -38.52 2.41
CA GLY A 500 19.23 -39.43 2.82
C GLY A 500 20.49 -38.76 3.38
N GLN A 501 20.63 -37.44 3.30
CA GLN A 501 21.74 -36.73 3.96
C GLN A 501 21.46 -36.53 5.45
N HIS A 502 22.55 -36.49 6.25
CA HIS A 502 22.42 -36.05 7.64
C HIS A 502 21.92 -34.61 7.70
N SER A 503 20.90 -34.36 8.49
CA SER A 503 20.38 -33.02 8.73
C SER A 503 20.36 -32.72 10.21
N PRO A 504 20.99 -31.62 10.66
CA PRO A 504 20.87 -31.15 12.03
C PRO A 504 19.42 -30.71 12.37
N TYR A 505 18.57 -30.51 11.35
CA TYR A 505 17.19 -30.03 11.50
C TYR A 505 16.12 -31.11 11.69
N LYS A 506 16.48 -32.40 11.60
CA LYS A 506 15.54 -33.53 11.68
C LYS A 506 14.64 -33.57 12.92
N ARG A 507 15.00 -32.84 13.99
CA ARG A 507 14.24 -32.74 15.23
C ARG A 507 13.87 -31.31 15.63
N MET A 508 14.06 -30.35 14.72
CA MET A 508 13.80 -28.93 14.94
C MET A 508 12.64 -28.38 14.08
N ALA A 509 11.98 -29.28 13.33
CA ALA A 509 10.83 -28.95 12.51
C ALA A 509 9.54 -29.01 13.34
#